data_967f794ec82d6530b7d30f423c0b22fc
#
_entry.id   967f794ec82d6530b7d30f423c0b22fc
#
_cell.length_a   1.000
_cell.length_b   1.000
_cell.length_c   1.000
_cell.angle_alpha   90.00
_cell.angle_beta   90.00
_cell.angle_gamma   90.00
#
_symmetry.space_group_name_H-M   'P 1'
#
loop_
_entity.id
_entity.type
_entity.pdbx_description
1 polymer ?
#
loop_
_entity_poly.entity_id
_entity_poly.type
_entity_poly.pdbx_seq_one_letter_code
_entity_poly.pdbx_strand_id
1 'polypeptide(L)'
;MKMKLSYIIIFLIILSCTNQADQENVNNELVEKNNPTQYSESVDSTDSIIHYVRAHRSLEVKNLSFAEARFKKVIELEPNFARGWLGLGEVSILKNNFEDASSYLGRALELKPDLYEAIYLKGVAKNFQNNCEEFISLFEEITLTPLNRLNLLISNCFLKINDYDQAKLFFDNSDTSFNDDYDLVAEHYFLKGDFNNAKKLINSNPLNYKDPRYLLVSSKISIEEGNYADAEKKILELIEISKEPKIPIYINEGQDLLEEIKSFLTD
;
A
#
# COMPACT_ATOMS: atom_id res chain seq x y z
N MET A 1 16.82 1.04 16.71
CA MET A 1 16.06 0.21 15.75
C MET A 1 14.67 0.84 15.64
N LYS A 2 14.56 1.89 14.80
CA LYS A 2 13.28 2.61 14.58
C LYS A 2 12.71 2.14 13.24
N MET A 3 11.58 1.47 13.29
CA MET A 3 10.84 0.98 12.12
C MET A 3 10.29 2.13 11.28
N LYS A 4 10.29 1.95 9.97
CA LYS A 4 9.78 2.91 9.00
C LYS A 4 8.31 3.24 9.27
N LEU A 5 8.03 4.49 9.57
CA LEU A 5 6.70 5.02 9.94
C LEU A 5 5.65 4.81 8.83
N SER A 6 6.07 4.79 7.55
CA SER A 6 5.16 4.57 6.41
C SER A 6 4.40 3.25 6.47
N TYR A 7 5.04 2.17 6.96
CA TYR A 7 4.36 0.88 7.16
C TYR A 7 3.49 0.86 8.41
N ILE A 8 3.83 1.67 9.42
CA ILE A 8 3.05 1.77 10.67
C ILE A 8 1.72 2.48 10.42
N ILE A 9 1.66 3.45 9.51
CA ILE A 9 0.43 4.21 9.22
C ILE A 9 -0.56 3.33 8.44
N ILE A 10 -0.12 2.52 7.48
CA ILE A 10 -0.97 1.50 6.87
C ILE A 10 -1.49 0.55 7.96
N PHE A 11 -0.65 0.18 8.91
CA PHE A 11 -1.01 -0.73 10.01
C PHE A 11 -1.95 -0.07 11.04
N LEU A 12 -1.76 1.20 11.38
CA LEU A 12 -2.60 1.94 12.34
C LEU A 12 -3.98 2.29 11.77
N ILE A 13 -4.08 2.57 10.48
CA ILE A 13 -5.38 2.83 9.83
C ILE A 13 -6.19 1.53 9.73
N ILE A 14 -5.54 0.39 9.48
CA ILE A 14 -6.19 -0.92 9.49
C ILE A 14 -6.66 -1.27 10.92
N LEU A 15 -5.84 -0.99 11.94
CA LEU A 15 -6.19 -1.25 13.34
C LEU A 15 -7.30 -0.33 13.89
N SER A 16 -7.42 0.91 13.42
CA SER A 16 -8.46 1.83 13.93
C SER A 16 -9.86 1.51 13.41
N CYS A 17 -9.97 0.87 12.24
CA CYS A 17 -11.26 0.46 11.68
C CYS A 17 -11.80 -0.88 12.22
N THR A 18 -10.94 -1.72 12.80
CA THR A 18 -11.35 -3.06 13.28
C THR A 18 -11.72 -3.12 14.76
N ASN A 19 -11.56 -2.03 15.53
CA ASN A 19 -11.43 -2.16 16.99
C ASN A 19 -12.68 -1.95 17.84
N GLN A 20 -13.88 -1.68 17.30
CA GLN A 20 -15.03 -1.48 18.21
C GLN A 20 -16.28 -2.31 17.92
N ALA A 21 -16.57 -2.71 16.70
CA ALA A 21 -17.82 -3.43 16.41
C ALA A 21 -17.68 -4.97 16.42
N ASP A 22 -16.50 -5.48 16.08
CA ASP A 22 -16.32 -6.93 15.87
C ASP A 22 -15.82 -7.68 17.12
N GLN A 23 -15.22 -7.01 18.10
CA GLN A 23 -14.79 -7.67 19.34
C GLN A 23 -15.94 -7.98 20.28
N GLU A 24 -17.00 -7.17 20.31
CA GLU A 24 -18.18 -7.47 21.12
C GLU A 24 -19.01 -8.63 20.56
N ASN A 25 -19.08 -8.78 19.22
CA ASN A 25 -19.80 -9.89 18.61
C ASN A 25 -19.07 -11.24 18.73
N VAL A 26 -17.74 -11.26 18.59
CA VAL A 26 -16.95 -12.51 18.70
C VAL A 26 -16.96 -13.04 20.13
N ASN A 27 -16.90 -12.15 21.14
CA ASN A 27 -16.91 -12.57 22.55
C ASN A 27 -18.30 -13.03 23.03
N ASN A 28 -19.37 -12.46 22.50
CA ASN A 28 -20.74 -12.84 22.89
C ASN A 28 -21.18 -14.16 22.24
N GLU A 29 -20.74 -14.50 21.03
CA GLU A 29 -21.00 -15.81 20.41
C GLU A 29 -20.23 -16.98 21.07
N LEU A 30 -19.08 -16.72 21.69
CA LEU A 30 -18.28 -17.76 22.34
C LEU A 30 -18.84 -18.20 23.72
N VAL A 31 -19.70 -17.38 24.33
CA VAL A 31 -20.24 -17.66 25.68
C VAL A 31 -21.56 -18.44 25.66
N GLU A 32 -22.34 -18.38 24.58
CA GLU A 32 -23.68 -19.01 24.54
C GLU A 32 -23.76 -20.45 24.02
N LYS A 33 -22.66 -21.06 23.51
CA LYS A 33 -22.69 -22.39 22.88
C LYS A 33 -21.95 -23.50 23.63
N ASN A 34 -22.27 -23.69 24.89
CA ASN A 34 -21.88 -24.92 25.60
C ASN A 34 -23.05 -25.89 25.74
N ASN A 35 -23.56 -26.40 24.60
CA ASN A 35 -24.50 -27.51 24.62
C ASN A 35 -24.00 -28.64 23.69
N PRO A 36 -23.75 -29.89 24.18
CA PRO A 36 -22.93 -30.88 23.48
C PRO A 36 -23.61 -31.67 22.36
N THR A 37 -24.79 -31.30 21.89
CA THR A 37 -25.59 -32.14 20.95
C THR A 37 -25.77 -31.58 19.54
N GLN A 38 -25.03 -30.52 19.14
CA GLN A 38 -25.14 -29.91 17.77
C GLN A 38 -23.78 -29.79 17.06
N TYR A 39 -22.96 -30.83 17.12
CA TYR A 39 -21.52 -30.76 16.77
C TYR A 39 -21.19 -31.12 15.30
N SER A 40 -22.08 -31.28 14.36
CA SER A 40 -21.70 -31.75 13.02
C SER A 40 -21.60 -30.66 11.93
N GLU A 41 -22.25 -29.50 12.10
CA GLU A 41 -22.19 -28.40 11.10
C GLU A 41 -21.41 -27.15 11.56
N SER A 42 -21.12 -27.03 12.86
CA SER A 42 -20.44 -25.86 13.42
C SER A 42 -18.91 -26.00 13.55
N VAL A 43 -18.35 -27.17 13.31
CA VAL A 43 -16.90 -27.44 13.52
C VAL A 43 -16.06 -26.71 12.47
N ASP A 44 -16.51 -26.67 11.21
CA ASP A 44 -15.73 -26.03 10.13
C ASP A 44 -15.67 -24.50 10.26
N SER A 45 -16.78 -23.84 10.64
CA SER A 45 -16.78 -22.38 10.83
C SER A 45 -15.95 -21.94 12.02
N THR A 46 -15.93 -22.74 13.11
CA THR A 46 -15.07 -22.47 14.28
C THR A 46 -13.59 -22.61 13.94
N ASP A 47 -13.24 -23.56 13.09
CA ASP A 47 -11.86 -23.78 12.66
C ASP A 47 -11.38 -22.63 11.74
N SER A 48 -12.22 -22.14 10.84
CA SER A 48 -11.87 -20.99 9.98
C SER A 48 -11.63 -19.72 10.80
N ILE A 49 -12.49 -19.42 11.78
CA ILE A 49 -12.32 -18.27 12.69
C ILE A 49 -11.01 -18.38 13.49
N ILE A 50 -10.68 -19.57 14.01
CA ILE A 50 -9.41 -19.78 14.73
C ILE A 50 -8.22 -19.51 13.82
N HIS A 51 -8.26 -19.98 12.56
CA HIS A 51 -7.21 -19.71 11.59
C HIS A 51 -7.13 -18.23 11.26
N TYR A 52 -8.26 -17.53 11.08
CA TYR A 52 -8.35 -16.11 10.81
C TYR A 52 -7.70 -15.28 11.95
N VAL A 53 -8.07 -15.52 13.20
CA VAL A 53 -7.51 -14.82 14.36
C VAL A 53 -5.99 -15.06 14.48
N ARG A 54 -5.54 -16.32 14.26
CA ARG A 54 -4.11 -16.64 14.29
C ARG A 54 -3.34 -15.97 13.15
N ALA A 55 -3.96 -15.80 11.97
CA ALA A 55 -3.36 -15.08 10.85
C ALA A 55 -3.12 -13.61 11.20
N HIS A 56 -4.13 -12.92 11.76
CA HIS A 56 -3.99 -11.52 12.17
C HIS A 56 -2.92 -11.33 13.26
N ARG A 57 -2.88 -12.18 14.28
CA ARG A 57 -1.79 -12.14 15.28
C ARG A 57 -0.41 -12.31 14.65
N SER A 58 -0.32 -13.11 13.60
CA SER A 58 0.95 -13.31 12.88
C SER A 58 1.35 -12.08 12.06
N LEU A 59 0.37 -11.34 11.51
CA LEU A 59 0.61 -10.04 10.88
C LEU A 59 1.16 -9.01 11.88
N GLU A 60 0.58 -8.94 13.09
CA GLU A 60 1.05 -8.04 14.16
C GLU A 60 2.52 -8.25 14.51
N VAL A 61 2.96 -9.51 14.54
CA VAL A 61 4.37 -9.87 14.80
C VAL A 61 5.20 -9.99 13.52
N LYS A 62 4.65 -9.59 12.37
CA LYS A 62 5.30 -9.62 11.03
C LYS A 62 5.77 -11.00 10.58
N ASN A 63 5.16 -12.07 11.06
CA ASN A 63 5.37 -13.41 10.54
C ASN A 63 4.49 -13.64 9.30
N LEU A 64 4.88 -13.02 8.18
CA LEU A 64 4.08 -13.00 6.95
C LEU A 64 3.86 -14.40 6.36
N SER A 65 4.84 -15.28 6.47
CA SER A 65 4.71 -16.65 5.94
C SER A 65 3.69 -17.47 6.72
N PHE A 66 3.64 -17.31 8.03
CA PHE A 66 2.66 -17.98 8.88
C PHE A 66 1.26 -17.37 8.70
N ALA A 67 1.16 -16.02 8.59
CA ALA A 67 -0.09 -15.33 8.31
C ALA A 67 -0.70 -15.83 6.99
N GLU A 68 0.10 -15.90 5.92
CA GLU A 68 -0.33 -16.40 4.61
C GLU A 68 -0.86 -17.83 4.70
N ALA A 69 -0.10 -18.73 5.34
CA ALA A 69 -0.53 -20.12 5.49
C ALA A 69 -1.87 -20.24 6.24
N ARG A 70 -2.10 -19.37 7.24
CA ARG A 70 -3.35 -19.37 8.00
C ARG A 70 -4.52 -18.78 7.21
N PHE A 71 -4.33 -17.69 6.47
CA PHE A 71 -5.37 -17.15 5.59
C PHE A 71 -5.70 -18.12 4.43
N LYS A 72 -4.72 -18.83 3.86
CA LYS A 72 -4.97 -19.91 2.90
C LYS A 72 -5.86 -21.00 3.49
N LYS A 73 -5.61 -21.35 4.76
CA LYS A 73 -6.48 -22.34 5.43
C LYS A 73 -7.90 -21.81 5.67
N VAL A 74 -8.05 -20.52 5.97
CA VAL A 74 -9.38 -19.87 6.07
C VAL A 74 -10.17 -20.03 4.78
N ILE A 75 -9.60 -19.67 3.63
CA ILE A 75 -10.32 -19.74 2.34
C ILE A 75 -10.47 -21.17 1.81
N GLU A 76 -9.65 -22.11 2.27
CA GLU A 76 -9.82 -23.54 2.01
C GLU A 76 -11.07 -24.08 2.74
N LEU A 77 -11.26 -23.70 4.00
CA LEU A 77 -12.40 -24.08 4.83
C LEU A 77 -13.67 -23.33 4.44
N GLU A 78 -13.55 -22.02 4.20
CA GLU A 78 -14.64 -21.13 3.84
C GLU A 78 -14.30 -20.29 2.59
N PRO A 79 -14.47 -20.82 1.37
CA PRO A 79 -14.11 -20.11 0.14
C PRO A 79 -14.86 -18.78 -0.08
N ASN A 80 -16.01 -18.61 0.56
CA ASN A 80 -16.84 -17.40 0.48
C ASN A 80 -16.59 -16.40 1.61
N PHE A 81 -15.60 -16.64 2.47
CA PHE A 81 -15.24 -15.71 3.52
C PHE A 81 -14.39 -14.57 2.97
N ALA A 82 -15.03 -13.47 2.56
CA ALA A 82 -14.38 -12.32 1.91
C ALA A 82 -13.17 -11.76 2.69
N ARG A 83 -13.24 -11.75 4.03
CA ARG A 83 -12.13 -11.27 4.88
C ARG A 83 -10.91 -12.20 4.87
N GLY A 84 -11.06 -13.47 4.57
CA GLY A 84 -9.94 -14.39 4.34
C GLY A 84 -9.13 -14.01 3.09
N TRP A 85 -9.84 -13.68 2.00
CA TRP A 85 -9.25 -13.18 0.77
C TRP A 85 -8.61 -11.80 0.95
N LEU A 86 -9.24 -10.90 1.73
CA LEU A 86 -8.66 -9.62 2.12
C LEU A 86 -7.33 -9.81 2.84
N GLY A 87 -7.27 -10.73 3.82
CA GLY A 87 -6.03 -11.00 4.55
C GLY A 87 -4.90 -11.54 3.67
N LEU A 88 -5.20 -12.37 2.66
CA LEU A 88 -4.21 -12.78 1.65
C LEU A 88 -3.70 -11.61 0.82
N GLY A 89 -4.61 -10.71 0.42
CA GLY A 89 -4.25 -9.48 -0.27
C GLY A 89 -3.33 -8.60 0.55
N GLU A 90 -3.63 -8.40 1.83
CA GLU A 90 -2.80 -7.65 2.77
C GLU A 90 -1.40 -8.26 2.92
N VAL A 91 -1.32 -9.57 3.15
CA VAL A 91 -0.03 -10.28 3.22
C VAL A 91 0.75 -10.11 1.92
N SER A 92 0.08 -10.19 0.76
CA SER A 92 0.73 -10.06 -0.54
C SER A 92 1.30 -8.64 -0.75
N ILE A 93 0.59 -7.59 -0.33
CA ILE A 93 1.12 -6.21 -0.32
C ILE A 93 2.36 -6.12 0.56
N LEU A 94 2.31 -6.66 1.78
CA LEU A 94 3.45 -6.64 2.71
C LEU A 94 4.66 -7.42 2.19
N LYS A 95 4.44 -8.39 1.30
CA LYS A 95 5.48 -9.13 0.57
C LYS A 95 5.89 -8.48 -0.74
N ASN A 96 5.28 -7.35 -1.11
CA ASN A 96 5.42 -6.65 -2.39
C ASN A 96 5.00 -7.49 -3.62
N ASN A 97 4.12 -8.47 -3.42
CA ASN A 97 3.51 -9.26 -4.49
C ASN A 97 2.20 -8.58 -4.94
N PHE A 98 2.32 -7.46 -5.64
CA PHE A 98 1.16 -6.60 -5.96
C PHE A 98 0.19 -7.23 -6.95
N GLU A 99 0.65 -8.14 -7.79
CA GLU A 99 -0.19 -8.91 -8.71
C GLU A 99 -1.09 -9.89 -7.95
N ASP A 100 -0.50 -10.70 -7.07
CA ASP A 100 -1.24 -11.60 -6.20
C ASP A 100 -2.20 -10.83 -5.30
N ALA A 101 -1.76 -9.68 -4.75
CA ALA A 101 -2.59 -8.79 -3.94
C ALA A 101 -3.84 -8.34 -4.71
N SER A 102 -3.68 -7.83 -5.94
CA SER A 102 -4.79 -7.41 -6.80
C SER A 102 -5.77 -8.55 -7.06
N SER A 103 -5.27 -9.77 -7.27
CA SER A 103 -6.09 -10.96 -7.51
C SER A 103 -6.91 -11.33 -6.26
N TYR A 104 -6.27 -11.46 -5.10
CA TYR A 104 -6.95 -11.81 -3.85
C TYR A 104 -7.97 -10.74 -3.42
N LEU A 105 -7.60 -9.46 -3.55
CA LEU A 105 -8.49 -8.34 -3.23
C LEU A 105 -9.66 -8.25 -4.22
N GLY A 106 -9.43 -8.57 -5.49
CA GLY A 106 -10.49 -8.73 -6.48
C GLY A 106 -11.50 -9.79 -6.04
N ARG A 107 -11.03 -10.96 -5.59
CA ARG A 107 -11.90 -12.03 -5.09
C ARG A 107 -12.67 -11.60 -3.83
N ALA A 108 -12.04 -10.88 -2.92
CA ALA A 108 -12.71 -10.34 -1.75
C ALA A 108 -13.88 -9.41 -2.13
N LEU A 109 -13.68 -8.55 -3.15
CA LEU A 109 -14.69 -7.62 -3.65
C LEU A 109 -15.81 -8.29 -4.45
N GLU A 110 -15.53 -9.38 -5.17
CA GLU A 110 -16.58 -10.19 -5.79
C GLU A 110 -17.54 -10.77 -4.75
N LEU A 111 -17.02 -11.17 -3.59
CA LEU A 111 -17.80 -11.72 -2.48
C LEU A 111 -18.50 -10.64 -1.65
N LYS A 112 -17.84 -9.50 -1.46
CA LYS A 112 -18.33 -8.36 -0.70
C LYS A 112 -17.90 -7.05 -1.36
N PRO A 113 -18.71 -6.47 -2.28
CA PRO A 113 -18.36 -5.27 -3.05
C PRO A 113 -18.13 -4.02 -2.20
N ASP A 114 -18.74 -3.93 -1.03
CA ASP A 114 -18.64 -2.82 -0.08
C ASP A 114 -17.52 -2.98 0.96
N LEU A 115 -16.56 -3.89 0.72
CA LEU A 115 -15.43 -4.11 1.61
C LEU A 115 -14.36 -3.03 1.35
N TYR A 116 -14.48 -1.90 2.04
CA TYR A 116 -13.66 -0.71 1.83
C TYR A 116 -12.16 -0.94 1.96
N GLU A 117 -11.75 -1.77 2.91
CA GLU A 117 -10.35 -2.13 3.09
C GLU A 117 -9.79 -2.85 1.85
N ALA A 118 -10.59 -3.71 1.22
CA ALA A 118 -10.17 -4.40 0.00
C ALA A 118 -10.06 -3.44 -1.19
N ILE A 119 -10.96 -2.47 -1.30
CA ILE A 119 -10.91 -1.43 -2.34
C ILE A 119 -9.64 -0.60 -2.17
N TYR A 120 -9.39 -0.09 -0.96
CA TYR A 120 -8.21 0.69 -0.64
C TYR A 120 -6.91 -0.07 -0.95
N LEU A 121 -6.78 -1.30 -0.44
CA LEU A 121 -5.59 -2.11 -0.65
C LEU A 121 -5.40 -2.51 -2.12
N LYS A 122 -6.49 -2.75 -2.86
CA LYS A 122 -6.41 -3.00 -4.31
C LYS A 122 -5.92 -1.76 -5.05
N GLY A 123 -6.39 -0.58 -4.67
CA GLY A 123 -5.88 0.69 -5.18
C GLY A 123 -4.38 0.85 -4.92
N VAL A 124 -3.92 0.59 -3.69
CA VAL A 124 -2.50 0.60 -3.34
C VAL A 124 -1.70 -0.37 -4.23
N ALA A 125 -2.18 -1.61 -4.42
CA ALA A 125 -1.53 -2.58 -5.28
C ALA A 125 -1.43 -2.09 -6.73
N LYS A 126 -2.50 -1.47 -7.28
CA LYS A 126 -2.52 -0.89 -8.62
C LYS A 126 -1.58 0.31 -8.78
N ASN A 127 -1.49 1.16 -7.76
CA ASN A 127 -0.52 2.25 -7.73
C ASN A 127 0.93 1.72 -7.80
N PHE A 128 1.24 0.66 -7.04
CA PHE A 128 2.55 0.01 -7.11
C PHE A 128 2.81 -0.76 -8.41
N GLN A 129 1.78 -1.09 -9.17
CA GLN A 129 1.88 -1.63 -10.53
C GLN A 129 2.01 -0.53 -11.60
N ASN A 130 2.06 0.75 -11.20
CA ASN A 130 2.03 1.92 -12.07
C ASN A 130 0.79 1.96 -13.00
N ASN A 131 -0.32 1.36 -12.56
CA ASN A 131 -1.58 1.31 -13.29
C ASN A 131 -2.54 2.38 -12.74
N CYS A 132 -2.27 3.63 -13.09
CA CYS A 132 -3.03 4.78 -12.61
C CYS A 132 -4.49 4.79 -13.09
N GLU A 133 -4.77 4.34 -14.29
CA GLU A 133 -6.14 4.33 -14.84
C GLU A 133 -7.03 3.38 -14.01
N GLU A 134 -6.58 2.16 -13.79
CA GLU A 134 -7.33 1.20 -12.98
C GLU A 134 -7.38 1.60 -11.50
N PHE A 135 -6.31 2.24 -10.99
CA PHE A 135 -6.33 2.81 -9.64
C PHE A 135 -7.40 3.89 -9.48
N ILE A 136 -7.49 4.84 -10.41
CA ILE A 136 -8.49 5.92 -10.39
C ILE A 136 -9.90 5.34 -10.50
N SER A 137 -10.14 4.42 -11.45
CA SER A 137 -11.47 3.84 -11.68
C SER A 137 -12.05 3.11 -10.47
N LEU A 138 -11.19 2.56 -9.60
CA LEU A 138 -11.64 1.94 -8.35
C LEU A 138 -12.29 2.94 -7.38
N PHE A 139 -11.97 4.23 -7.49
CA PHE A 139 -12.47 5.27 -6.59
C PHE A 139 -13.55 6.15 -7.20
N GLU A 140 -13.71 6.17 -8.51
CA GLU A 140 -14.80 6.92 -9.18
C GLU A 140 -16.18 6.39 -8.80
N GLU A 141 -16.30 5.10 -8.55
CA GLU A 141 -17.56 4.45 -8.16
C GLU A 141 -17.86 4.51 -6.65
N ILE A 142 -16.91 5.02 -5.85
CA ILE A 142 -17.00 4.97 -4.40
C ILE A 142 -17.24 6.37 -3.84
N THR A 143 -18.42 6.57 -3.24
CA THR A 143 -18.78 7.77 -2.46
C THR A 143 -18.13 7.79 -1.08
N LEU A 144 -16.88 7.39 -0.96
CA LEU A 144 -16.16 7.39 0.31
C LEU A 144 -15.50 8.74 0.57
N THR A 145 -15.43 9.09 1.84
CA THR A 145 -14.53 10.16 2.29
C THR A 145 -13.10 9.64 2.10
N PRO A 146 -12.36 10.13 1.11
CA PRO A 146 -11.04 9.59 0.84
C PRO A 146 -10.12 9.88 2.03
N LEU A 147 -9.31 8.89 2.37
CA LEU A 147 -8.21 9.10 3.30
C LEU A 147 -7.20 10.07 2.66
N ASN A 148 -6.61 10.92 3.47
CA ASN A 148 -5.70 11.97 3.03
C ASN A 148 -4.58 11.47 2.10
N ARG A 149 -3.90 10.39 2.50
CA ARG A 149 -2.86 9.74 1.70
C ARG A 149 -3.40 9.19 0.37
N LEU A 150 -4.64 8.74 0.34
CA LEU A 150 -5.30 8.26 -0.87
C LEU A 150 -5.53 9.41 -1.86
N ASN A 151 -5.97 10.58 -1.38
CA ASN A 151 -6.12 11.77 -2.23
C ASN A 151 -4.79 12.16 -2.88
N LEU A 152 -3.68 12.11 -2.15
CA LEU A 152 -2.36 12.40 -2.71
C LEU A 152 -1.95 11.37 -3.77
N LEU A 153 -2.19 10.08 -3.54
CA LEU A 153 -1.92 9.03 -4.52
C LEU A 153 -2.77 9.20 -5.79
N ILE A 154 -4.07 9.49 -5.63
CA ILE A 154 -4.98 9.75 -6.77
C ILE A 154 -4.54 11.00 -7.53
N SER A 155 -4.21 12.08 -6.82
CA SER A 155 -3.71 13.31 -7.42
C SER A 155 -2.44 13.06 -8.25
N ASN A 156 -1.48 12.30 -7.72
CA ASN A 156 -0.26 11.97 -8.44
C ASN A 156 -0.54 11.10 -9.68
N CYS A 157 -1.52 10.20 -9.60
CA CYS A 157 -1.96 9.43 -10.75
C CYS A 157 -2.60 10.31 -11.83
N PHE A 158 -3.44 11.29 -11.45
CA PHE A 158 -4.01 12.24 -12.42
C PHE A 158 -2.92 13.09 -13.11
N LEU A 159 -1.86 13.49 -12.38
CA LEU A 159 -0.71 14.16 -12.99
C LEU A 159 0.01 13.27 -14.02
N LYS A 160 0.19 11.98 -13.71
CA LYS A 160 0.85 11.03 -14.62
C LYS A 160 0.07 10.80 -15.92
N ILE A 161 -1.26 10.97 -15.90
CA ILE A 161 -2.12 10.90 -17.09
C ILE A 161 -2.47 12.28 -17.67
N ASN A 162 -1.80 13.36 -17.20
CA ASN A 162 -1.95 14.74 -17.64
C ASN A 162 -3.33 15.38 -17.38
N ASP A 163 -4.10 14.87 -16.43
CA ASP A 163 -5.34 15.50 -15.98
C ASP A 163 -5.07 16.44 -14.79
N TYR A 164 -4.65 17.65 -15.10
CA TYR A 164 -4.23 18.65 -14.12
C TYR A 164 -5.40 19.19 -13.27
N ASP A 165 -6.61 19.22 -13.79
CA ASP A 165 -7.79 19.73 -13.08
C ASP A 165 -8.21 18.76 -11.99
N GLN A 166 -8.31 17.47 -12.29
CA GLN A 166 -8.58 16.44 -11.30
C GLN A 166 -7.44 16.31 -10.30
N ALA A 167 -6.20 16.35 -10.75
CA ALA A 167 -5.04 16.31 -9.88
C ALA A 167 -5.11 17.43 -8.82
N LYS A 168 -5.43 18.66 -9.24
CA LYS A 168 -5.58 19.80 -8.33
C LYS A 168 -6.72 19.58 -7.34
N LEU A 169 -7.88 19.10 -7.82
CA LEU A 169 -9.04 18.84 -6.97
C LEU A 169 -8.70 17.87 -5.81
N PHE A 170 -8.04 16.76 -6.12
CA PHE A 170 -7.67 15.78 -5.11
C PHE A 170 -6.55 16.28 -4.20
N PHE A 171 -5.59 17.04 -4.71
CA PHE A 171 -4.54 17.65 -3.91
C PHE A 171 -5.09 18.68 -2.92
N ASP A 172 -5.98 19.57 -3.35
CA ASP A 172 -6.59 20.59 -2.51
C ASP A 172 -7.50 19.99 -1.42
N ASN A 173 -8.04 18.80 -1.65
CA ASN A 173 -8.81 18.03 -0.66
C ASN A 173 -7.93 17.15 0.27
N SER A 174 -6.61 17.17 0.09
CA SER A 174 -5.68 16.48 0.96
C SER A 174 -5.14 17.44 2.04
N ASP A 175 -4.94 16.92 3.25
CA ASP A 175 -4.24 17.67 4.30
C ASP A 175 -2.74 17.44 4.17
N THR A 176 -2.05 18.39 3.56
CA THR A 176 -0.60 18.36 3.36
C THR A 176 0.21 18.78 4.59
N SER A 177 -0.45 19.06 5.71
CA SER A 177 0.21 19.43 6.98
C SER A 177 0.84 18.24 7.72
N PHE A 178 0.47 17.01 7.35
CA PHE A 178 1.06 15.80 7.93
C PHE A 178 2.47 15.57 7.41
N ASN A 179 3.44 15.57 8.33
CA ASN A 179 4.85 15.31 8.03
C ASN A 179 5.13 13.89 7.51
N ASP A 180 4.17 12.98 7.58
CA ASP A 180 4.35 11.58 7.21
C ASP A 180 4.15 11.33 5.71
N ASP A 181 3.51 12.26 4.98
CA ASP A 181 3.19 12.13 3.55
C ASP A 181 4.07 13.06 2.66
N TYR A 182 5.16 13.62 3.22
CA TYR A 182 6.03 14.56 2.49
C TYR A 182 6.59 13.98 1.19
N ASP A 183 6.81 12.67 1.11
CA ASP A 183 7.27 11.95 -0.08
C ASP A 183 6.25 12.02 -1.22
N LEU A 184 4.97 11.85 -0.91
CA LEU A 184 3.88 11.97 -1.88
C LEU A 184 3.66 13.42 -2.30
N VAL A 185 3.76 14.36 -1.37
CA VAL A 185 3.63 15.80 -1.66
C VAL A 185 4.81 16.27 -2.51
N ALA A 186 6.02 15.78 -2.25
CA ALA A 186 7.21 16.09 -3.07
C ALA A 186 7.07 15.49 -4.48
N GLU A 187 6.57 14.27 -4.61
CA GLU A 187 6.25 13.66 -5.91
C GLU A 187 5.22 14.50 -6.67
N HIS A 188 4.17 14.98 -5.99
CA HIS A 188 3.18 15.87 -6.59
C HIS A 188 3.81 17.13 -7.17
N TYR A 189 4.62 17.86 -6.39
CA TYR A 189 5.30 19.05 -6.87
C TYR A 189 6.25 18.76 -8.04
N PHE A 190 6.97 17.63 -7.97
CA PHE A 190 7.84 17.19 -9.06
C PHE A 190 7.06 16.96 -10.35
N LEU A 191 6.00 16.15 -10.30
CA LEU A 191 5.15 15.83 -11.47
C LEU A 191 4.49 17.08 -12.07
N LYS A 192 4.24 18.10 -11.23
CA LYS A 192 3.70 19.40 -11.67
C LYS A 192 4.77 20.32 -12.28
N GLY A 193 6.04 19.94 -12.25
CA GLY A 193 7.17 20.77 -12.70
C GLY A 193 7.64 21.80 -11.67
N ASP A 194 7.13 21.77 -10.45
CA ASP A 194 7.58 22.65 -9.36
C ASP A 194 8.74 22.03 -8.60
N PHE A 195 9.89 21.94 -9.28
CA PHE A 195 11.11 21.30 -8.74
C PHE A 195 11.64 21.98 -7.48
N ASN A 196 11.42 23.30 -7.33
CA ASN A 196 11.88 24.04 -6.15
C ASN A 196 11.16 23.60 -4.87
N ASN A 197 9.83 23.48 -4.92
CA ASN A 197 9.05 23.00 -3.78
C ASN A 197 9.28 21.51 -3.54
N ALA A 198 9.39 20.68 -4.58
CA ALA A 198 9.76 19.28 -4.44
C ALA A 198 11.09 19.13 -3.71
N LYS A 199 12.15 19.85 -4.15
CA LYS A 199 13.48 19.83 -3.54
C LYS A 199 13.47 20.33 -2.08
N LYS A 200 12.73 21.41 -1.81
CA LYS A 200 12.60 21.95 -0.45
C LYS A 200 12.02 20.90 0.51
N LEU A 201 10.98 20.18 0.09
CA LEU A 201 10.36 19.13 0.90
C LEU A 201 11.30 17.94 1.12
N ILE A 202 11.97 17.46 0.08
CA ILE A 202 12.96 16.39 0.18
C ILE A 202 14.07 16.76 1.16
N ASN A 203 14.61 17.98 1.08
CA ASN A 203 15.69 18.44 1.94
C ASN A 203 15.25 18.73 3.38
N SER A 204 13.99 19.06 3.61
CA SER A 204 13.47 19.34 4.95
C SER A 204 13.29 18.08 5.80
N ASN A 205 13.30 16.89 5.19
CA ASN A 205 13.10 15.62 5.89
C ASN A 205 14.21 14.58 5.62
N PRO A 206 15.47 14.86 6.01
CA PRO A 206 16.61 14.00 5.69
C PRO A 206 16.60 12.64 6.40
N LEU A 207 15.67 12.40 7.34
CA LEU A 207 15.61 11.15 8.09
C LEU A 207 15.13 9.94 7.25
N ASN A 208 14.58 10.17 6.08
CA ASN A 208 14.02 9.14 5.22
C ASN A 208 14.84 8.85 3.95
N TYR A 209 16.11 9.21 3.94
CA TYR A 209 17.02 8.93 2.82
C TYR A 209 17.11 7.44 2.41
N LYS A 210 16.56 6.52 3.21
CA LYS A 210 16.43 5.08 2.89
C LYS A 210 15.02 4.69 2.44
N ASP A 211 14.14 5.65 2.20
CA ASP A 211 12.85 5.38 1.63
C ASP A 211 12.95 5.31 0.09
N PRO A 212 12.45 4.25 -0.57
CA PRO A 212 12.55 4.12 -2.03
C PRO A 212 11.92 5.30 -2.78
N ARG A 213 10.78 5.81 -2.34
CA ARG A 213 10.12 6.96 -3.01
C ARG A 213 10.93 8.24 -2.83
N TYR A 214 11.49 8.46 -1.63
CA TYR A 214 12.40 9.59 -1.40
C TYR A 214 13.57 9.56 -2.37
N LEU A 215 14.24 8.40 -2.51
CA LEU A 215 15.37 8.25 -3.42
C LEU A 215 14.95 8.45 -4.88
N LEU A 216 13.79 7.92 -5.28
CA LEU A 216 13.26 8.11 -6.63
C LEU A 216 13.01 9.59 -6.95
N VAL A 217 12.26 10.29 -6.11
CA VAL A 217 11.97 11.73 -6.34
C VAL A 217 13.25 12.57 -6.29
N SER A 218 14.13 12.26 -5.33
CA SER A 218 15.40 12.97 -5.18
C SER A 218 16.36 12.75 -6.36
N SER A 219 16.39 11.53 -6.94
CA SER A 219 17.20 11.25 -8.15
C SER A 219 16.64 11.98 -9.36
N LYS A 220 15.32 11.98 -9.56
CA LYS A 220 14.68 12.72 -10.65
C LYS A 220 14.94 14.22 -10.56
N ILE A 221 14.92 14.81 -9.36
CA ILE A 221 15.32 16.22 -9.14
C ILE A 221 16.78 16.43 -9.55
N SER A 222 17.69 15.52 -9.19
CA SER A 222 19.11 15.65 -9.56
C SER A 222 19.32 15.56 -11.07
N ILE A 223 18.53 14.76 -11.79
CA ILE A 223 18.53 14.71 -13.27
C ILE A 223 18.11 16.05 -13.85
N GLU A 224 17.01 16.63 -13.38
CA GLU A 224 16.51 17.94 -13.83
C GLU A 224 17.51 19.07 -13.57
N GLU A 225 18.34 18.94 -12.54
CA GLU A 225 19.41 19.90 -12.23
C GLU A 225 20.70 19.65 -13.03
N GLY A 226 20.75 18.61 -13.86
CA GLY A 226 21.95 18.21 -14.59
C GLY A 226 23.05 17.59 -13.71
N ASN A 227 22.71 17.23 -12.45
CA ASN A 227 23.66 16.60 -11.53
C ASN A 227 23.61 15.07 -11.66
N TYR A 228 24.05 14.57 -12.79
CA TYR A 228 23.93 13.16 -13.17
C TYR A 228 24.72 12.22 -12.24
N ALA A 229 25.87 12.66 -11.72
CA ALA A 229 26.65 11.85 -10.78
C ALA A 229 25.93 11.62 -9.43
N ASP A 230 25.25 12.65 -8.92
CA ASP A 230 24.42 12.53 -7.71
C ASP A 230 23.15 11.70 -7.98
N ALA A 231 22.55 11.88 -9.17
CA ALA A 231 21.43 11.07 -9.62
C ALA A 231 21.77 9.59 -9.70
N GLU A 232 22.89 9.23 -10.34
CA GLU A 232 23.37 7.85 -10.44
C GLU A 232 23.53 7.20 -9.07
N LYS A 233 24.20 7.89 -8.15
CA LYS A 233 24.39 7.39 -6.78
C LYS A 233 23.06 7.08 -6.09
N LYS A 234 22.08 7.98 -6.18
CA LYS A 234 20.75 7.80 -5.57
C LYS A 234 19.96 6.69 -6.22
N ILE A 235 20.04 6.55 -7.54
CA ILE A 235 19.36 5.49 -8.30
C ILE A 235 19.95 4.13 -7.93
N LEU A 236 21.26 3.99 -7.84
CA LEU A 236 21.91 2.75 -7.43
C LEU A 236 21.49 2.36 -6.00
N GLU A 237 21.40 3.34 -5.08
CA GLU A 237 20.91 3.10 -3.73
C GLU A 237 19.42 2.71 -3.73
N LEU A 238 18.58 3.37 -4.55
CA LEU A 238 17.17 3.02 -4.75
C LEU A 238 17.01 1.56 -5.17
N ILE A 239 17.74 1.14 -6.21
CA ILE A 239 17.69 -0.23 -6.71
C ILE A 239 18.14 -1.20 -5.62
N GLU A 240 19.22 -0.91 -4.91
CA GLU A 240 19.77 -1.79 -3.87
C GLU A 240 18.79 -2.00 -2.72
N ILE A 241 18.23 -0.92 -2.16
CA ILE A 241 17.27 -1.05 -1.05
C ILE A 241 15.92 -1.65 -1.47
N SER A 242 15.62 -1.65 -2.78
CA SER A 242 14.39 -2.21 -3.32
C SER A 242 14.50 -3.70 -3.65
N LYS A 243 15.69 -4.30 -3.53
CA LYS A 243 15.89 -5.75 -3.74
C LYS A 243 15.34 -6.57 -2.56
N GLU A 244 15.48 -6.06 -1.31
CA GLU A 244 15.05 -6.74 -0.11
C GLU A 244 14.36 -5.76 0.87
N PRO A 245 13.02 -5.73 0.92
CA PRO A 245 12.06 -6.55 0.19
C PRO A 245 11.98 -6.16 -1.30
N LYS A 246 11.73 -7.13 -2.18
CA LYS A 246 11.66 -6.88 -3.62
C LYS A 246 10.48 -5.95 -3.94
N ILE A 247 10.76 -4.77 -4.50
CA ILE A 247 9.77 -3.79 -4.94
C ILE A 247 9.99 -3.49 -6.42
N PRO A 248 9.34 -4.25 -7.32
CA PRO A 248 9.64 -4.23 -8.76
C PRO A 248 9.53 -2.84 -9.39
N ILE A 249 8.54 -2.04 -9.02
CA ILE A 249 8.34 -0.70 -9.59
C ILE A 249 9.58 0.19 -9.41
N TYR A 250 10.17 0.22 -8.20
CA TYR A 250 11.35 1.05 -7.95
C TYR A 250 12.62 0.50 -8.58
N ILE A 251 12.71 -0.84 -8.72
CA ILE A 251 13.83 -1.46 -9.45
C ILE A 251 13.76 -1.08 -10.93
N ASN A 252 12.59 -1.23 -11.54
CA ASN A 252 12.38 -0.95 -12.96
C ASN A 252 12.57 0.55 -13.26
N GLU A 253 11.90 1.43 -12.51
CA GLU A 253 12.07 2.89 -12.68
C GLU A 253 13.54 3.32 -12.47
N GLY A 254 14.24 2.72 -11.50
CA GLY A 254 15.66 3.00 -11.29
C GLY A 254 16.52 2.54 -12.48
N GLN A 255 16.24 1.39 -13.07
CA GLN A 255 16.95 0.91 -14.26
C GLN A 255 16.70 1.80 -15.48
N ASP A 256 15.45 2.22 -15.70
CA ASP A 256 15.09 3.13 -16.79
C ASP A 256 15.80 4.48 -16.64
N LEU A 257 15.84 5.05 -15.42
CA LEU A 257 16.56 6.29 -15.14
C LEU A 257 18.08 6.16 -15.35
N LEU A 258 18.70 5.02 -14.99
CA LEU A 258 20.11 4.78 -15.26
C LEU A 258 20.41 4.77 -16.76
N GLU A 259 19.56 4.15 -17.56
CA GLU A 259 19.74 4.14 -19.01
C GLU A 259 19.56 5.54 -19.61
N GLU A 260 18.62 6.32 -19.10
CA GLU A 260 18.38 7.72 -19.51
C GLU A 260 19.64 8.59 -19.30
N ILE A 261 20.26 8.51 -18.12
CA ILE A 261 21.41 9.37 -17.79
C ILE A 261 22.77 8.85 -18.29
N LYS A 262 22.81 7.64 -18.82
CA LYS A 262 24.06 6.95 -19.22
C LYS A 262 24.94 7.76 -20.18
N SER A 263 24.32 8.44 -21.14
CA SER A 263 25.05 9.27 -22.10
C SER A 263 25.71 10.50 -21.46
N PHE A 264 25.22 10.96 -20.33
CA PHE A 264 25.72 12.12 -19.60
C PHE A 264 26.78 11.77 -18.55
N LEU A 265 27.00 10.47 -18.27
CA LEU A 265 28.02 9.99 -17.32
C LEU A 265 29.36 9.63 -17.97
N THR A 266 29.39 9.55 -19.32
CA THR A 266 30.57 9.13 -20.07
C THR A 266 31.43 10.28 -20.59
N ASP A 267 30.99 11.51 -20.37
CA ASP A 267 31.73 12.74 -20.67
C ASP A 267 32.41 13.30 -19.42
#